data_8ab0b91f77373ada822742ff31bf0e3e
#
_entry.id   8ab0b91f77373ada822742ff31bf0e3e
#
_cell.length_a   1.000
_cell.length_b   1.000
_cell.length_c   1.000
_cell.angle_alpha   90.00
_cell.angle_beta   90.00
_cell.angle_gamma   90.00
#
_symmetry.space_group_name_H-M   'P 1'
#
loop_
_entity.id
_entity.type
_entity.pdbx_description
1 polymer ?
#
loop_
_entity_poly.entity_id
_entity_poly.type
_entity_poly.pdbx_seq_one_letter_code
_entity_poly.pdbx_strand_id
1 'polypeptide(L)'
;MNNLLAFLVRRPTRDTPRVRRAVEIPDEAPSTDAIFIVIRRMRAPLIFIIMVFAISVLGLTLVPGRDENGQTTHLTAFEAFYFISYTASTIGFGEIYPFTTPQRMWVTVCIFMTVVGWAYAIGTLLSLLQSASFQHALAMQRFRAKVKRIREPFLIVCGYGQAGRQVCRELDFQGRRFVVIDRHEGRLDRIMTDELQSEVPALEANASLPAVLGMAGLANRHCDGVLALTDDDTDNLAIVMNATVLRPGMSVIARCTDARVEESMRDFAPNAVINPSDRYGAYLVLALQRPETYRLVTWLMDPRDLPLPPRYEPKSGGTWVVASDDDFGAEVSNDLHRAGMHVVMADPEEGHPDVSGASGFIAGTRNDTTNLALAEHAKLERKDLFVGVRQQSDARASIITALGIDSVFTPTELVAQESLARVITPLFWSFVEYAVTQPEEFAERLLTNLTNRCGDVAKDRAIIDLSAAGSPALHRWLLHAELTIGQLLANPDDRDSKLPLVALMLIRNGEHIYAPDDTMTVTPDDQVLVVGHHWGLEALVQTQFSDASAEYIATGVQVPETWVWRRLNRSKRRSRPRQPVG
;
A
#
# COMPACT_ATOMS: atom_id res chain seq x y z
N MET A 1 -23.04 -27.00 -2.95
CA MET A 1 -21.71 -26.93 -2.35
C MET A 1 -20.67 -26.18 -3.16
N ASN A 2 -20.63 -26.29 -4.49
CA ASN A 2 -19.62 -25.57 -5.32
C ASN A 2 -19.79 -24.05 -5.45
N ASN A 3 -20.92 -23.45 -5.08
CA ASN A 3 -21.17 -22.03 -5.35
C ASN A 3 -20.65 -21.05 -4.30
N LEU A 4 -20.48 -21.46 -3.05
CA LEU A 4 -19.97 -20.60 -1.96
C LEU A 4 -18.47 -20.38 -2.08
N LEU A 5 -17.72 -21.44 -2.38
CA LEU A 5 -16.28 -21.37 -2.61
C LEU A 5 -15.93 -20.69 -3.95
N ALA A 6 -16.87 -20.74 -4.92
CA ALA A 6 -16.74 -19.99 -6.17
C ALA A 6 -16.68 -18.47 -5.96
N PHE A 7 -17.14 -17.95 -4.83
CA PHE A 7 -17.08 -16.52 -4.51
C PHE A 7 -15.65 -16.05 -4.16
N LEU A 8 -14.88 -16.87 -3.45
CA LEU A 8 -13.45 -16.62 -3.22
C LEU A 8 -12.64 -16.72 -4.51
N VAL A 9 -13.12 -17.51 -5.48
CA VAL A 9 -12.46 -17.86 -6.75
C VAL A 9 -13.03 -17.09 -7.95
N ARG A 10 -14.09 -16.29 -7.80
CA ARG A 10 -14.66 -15.55 -8.93
C ARG A 10 -13.62 -14.62 -9.54
N ARG A 11 -12.93 -15.14 -10.56
CA ARG A 11 -12.17 -14.30 -11.50
C ARG A 11 -13.17 -13.35 -12.15
N PRO A 12 -12.90 -12.05 -12.23
CA PRO A 12 -13.66 -11.19 -13.11
C PRO A 12 -13.60 -11.84 -14.50
N THR A 13 -14.77 -12.13 -15.07
CA THR A 13 -14.86 -12.58 -16.46
C THR A 13 -14.16 -11.52 -17.29
N ARG A 14 -12.97 -11.84 -17.81
CA ARG A 14 -12.32 -11.03 -18.82
C ARG A 14 -13.13 -11.14 -20.10
N ASP A 15 -14.28 -10.48 -20.12
CA ASP A 15 -14.88 -10.11 -21.39
C ASP A 15 -13.89 -9.21 -22.11
N THR A 16 -13.70 -9.51 -23.39
CA THR A 16 -12.80 -8.79 -24.30
C THR A 16 -12.76 -7.30 -23.99
N PRO A 17 -11.57 -6.72 -23.79
CA PRO A 17 -11.47 -5.31 -23.43
C PRO A 17 -12.18 -4.50 -24.51
N ARG A 18 -13.26 -3.80 -24.16
CA ARG A 18 -13.88 -2.81 -25.05
C ARG A 18 -12.76 -1.87 -25.45
N VAL A 19 -12.42 -1.83 -26.73
CA VAL A 19 -11.44 -0.91 -27.28
C VAL A 19 -11.91 0.51 -26.98
N ARG A 20 -11.50 1.05 -25.84
CA ARG A 20 -11.80 2.43 -25.47
C ARG A 20 -10.76 3.33 -26.14
N ARG A 21 -11.19 4.49 -26.66
CA ARG A 21 -10.26 5.49 -27.19
C ARG A 21 -9.27 5.86 -26.07
N ALA A 22 -7.98 5.94 -26.41
CA ALA A 22 -6.98 6.50 -25.51
C ALA A 22 -7.37 7.95 -25.19
N VAL A 23 -7.66 8.20 -23.92
CA VAL A 23 -7.98 9.52 -23.39
C VAL A 23 -6.73 10.02 -22.69
N GLU A 24 -6.36 11.27 -22.94
CA GLU A 24 -5.26 11.90 -22.22
C GLU A 24 -5.63 12.02 -20.74
N ILE A 25 -4.79 11.48 -19.88
CA ILE A 25 -5.01 11.53 -18.44
C ILE A 25 -4.72 12.94 -17.96
N PRO A 26 -5.70 13.68 -17.42
CA PRO A 26 -5.47 15.03 -16.93
C PRO A 26 -4.50 14.97 -15.74
N ASP A 27 -3.32 15.56 -15.88
CA ASP A 27 -2.32 15.63 -14.81
C ASP A 27 -2.18 17.06 -14.24
N GLU A 28 -3.07 17.95 -14.62
CA GLU A 28 -3.13 19.34 -14.17
C GLU A 28 -4.38 19.56 -13.32
N ALA A 29 -4.16 19.96 -12.06
CA ALA A 29 -5.24 20.55 -11.29
C ALA A 29 -5.74 21.81 -12.04
N PRO A 30 -7.05 22.15 -11.99
CA PRO A 30 -7.54 23.39 -12.55
C PRO A 30 -6.65 24.52 -12.05
N SER A 31 -6.02 25.22 -13.00
CA SER A 31 -4.86 26.09 -12.86
C SER A 31 -5.02 27.13 -11.75
N THR A 32 -4.63 26.75 -10.54
CA THR A 32 -4.30 27.73 -9.54
C THR A 32 -2.77 27.71 -9.42
N ASP A 33 -2.09 28.19 -10.46
CA ASP A 33 -0.65 28.39 -10.36
C ASP A 33 -0.36 29.23 -9.13
N ALA A 34 0.40 28.68 -8.19
CA ALA A 34 0.78 29.37 -6.96
C ALA A 34 1.36 30.75 -7.28
N ILE A 35 2.07 30.87 -8.40
CA ILE A 35 2.61 32.14 -8.95
C ILE A 35 1.48 33.13 -9.28
N PHE A 36 0.38 32.66 -9.87
CA PHE A 36 -0.75 33.55 -10.22
C PHE A 36 -1.45 34.09 -8.98
N ILE A 37 -1.58 33.29 -7.93
CA ILE A 37 -2.14 33.73 -6.63
C ILE A 37 -1.25 34.80 -6.01
N VAL A 38 0.09 34.61 -6.05
CA VAL A 38 1.07 35.58 -5.55
C VAL A 38 0.93 36.90 -6.29
N ILE A 39 1.01 36.88 -7.63
CA ILE A 39 0.95 38.09 -8.47
C ILE A 39 -0.39 38.82 -8.24
N ARG A 40 -1.50 38.12 -8.23
CA ARG A 40 -2.82 38.70 -8.04
C ARG A 40 -2.98 39.41 -6.68
N ARG A 41 -2.53 38.79 -5.58
CA ARG A 41 -2.61 39.36 -4.23
C ARG A 41 -1.57 40.44 -3.97
N MET A 42 -0.36 40.31 -4.51
CA MET A 42 0.72 41.29 -4.33
C MET A 42 0.56 42.51 -5.23
N ARG A 43 -0.37 42.51 -6.20
CA ARG A 43 -0.57 43.61 -7.13
C ARG A 43 -0.88 44.93 -6.41
N ALA A 44 -1.79 44.94 -5.45
CA ALA A 44 -2.18 46.15 -4.74
C ALA A 44 -1.04 46.72 -3.88
N PRO A 45 -0.36 45.96 -3.02
CA PRO A 45 0.82 46.42 -2.29
C PRO A 45 1.94 46.94 -3.19
N LEU A 46 2.24 46.26 -4.29
CA LEU A 46 3.29 46.68 -5.23
C LEU A 46 2.95 48.01 -5.90
N ILE A 47 1.71 48.17 -6.40
CA ILE A 47 1.25 49.42 -6.96
C ILE A 47 1.32 50.56 -5.92
N PHE A 48 0.91 50.28 -4.67
CA PHE A 48 0.96 51.25 -3.57
C PHE A 48 2.39 51.71 -3.29
N ILE A 49 3.36 50.79 -3.16
CA ILE A 49 4.79 51.13 -2.95
C ILE A 49 5.33 51.95 -4.13
N ILE A 50 5.08 51.54 -5.36
CA ILE A 50 5.55 52.26 -6.55
C ILE A 50 4.97 53.68 -6.56
N MET A 51 3.67 53.84 -6.22
CA MET A 51 3.03 55.13 -6.17
C MET A 51 3.62 56.01 -5.07
N VAL A 52 3.86 55.46 -3.88
CA VAL A 52 4.48 56.17 -2.77
C VAL A 52 5.89 56.66 -3.15
N PHE A 53 6.71 55.76 -3.75
CA PHE A 53 8.03 56.15 -4.25
C PHE A 53 7.97 57.26 -5.32
N ALA A 54 7.10 57.10 -6.31
CA ALA A 54 6.95 58.10 -7.37
C ALA A 54 6.52 59.48 -6.84
N ILE A 55 5.54 59.48 -5.94
CA ILE A 55 5.08 60.75 -5.29
C ILE A 55 6.17 61.34 -4.42
N SER A 56 6.89 60.51 -3.65
CA SER A 56 7.97 60.95 -2.78
C SER A 56 9.12 61.60 -3.55
N VAL A 57 9.56 60.92 -4.64
CA VAL A 57 10.60 61.46 -5.55
C VAL A 57 10.14 62.75 -6.22
N LEU A 58 8.96 62.75 -6.82
CA LEU A 58 8.41 63.94 -7.48
C LEU A 58 8.31 65.13 -6.54
N GLY A 59 7.78 64.92 -5.34
CA GLY A 59 7.65 66.00 -4.37
C GLY A 59 9.00 66.54 -3.90
N LEU A 60 10.00 65.64 -3.72
CA LEU A 60 11.34 66.05 -3.29
C LEU A 60 12.10 66.83 -4.38
N THR A 61 11.87 66.53 -5.67
CA THR A 61 12.42 67.30 -6.80
C THR A 61 11.75 68.66 -6.97
N LEU A 62 10.47 68.80 -6.58
CA LEU A 62 9.74 70.06 -6.73
C LEU A 62 9.96 71.04 -5.56
N VAL A 63 10.25 70.50 -4.36
CA VAL A 63 10.45 71.35 -3.17
C VAL A 63 11.86 71.95 -3.20
N PRO A 64 11.99 73.30 -3.21
CA PRO A 64 13.30 73.96 -3.27
C PRO A 64 14.12 73.68 -2.01
N GLY A 65 15.38 73.34 -2.24
CA GLY A 65 16.42 73.14 -1.24
C GLY A 65 17.39 74.29 -1.20
N ARG A 66 18.50 74.10 -0.46
CA ARG A 66 19.67 74.99 -0.43
C ARG A 66 20.92 74.15 -0.60
N ASP A 67 21.88 74.63 -1.39
CA ASP A 67 23.22 74.06 -1.45
C ASP A 67 24.09 74.49 -0.25
N GLU A 68 25.32 73.97 -0.18
CA GLU A 68 26.28 74.32 0.86
C GLU A 68 26.67 75.81 0.83
N ASN A 69 26.48 76.50 -0.27
CA ASN A 69 26.70 77.94 -0.47
C ASN A 69 25.47 78.80 -0.14
N GLY A 70 24.35 78.17 0.30
CA GLY A 70 23.14 78.86 0.66
C GLY A 70 22.23 79.26 -0.54
N GLN A 71 22.56 78.88 -1.77
CA GLN A 71 21.77 79.16 -2.99
C GLN A 71 20.61 78.19 -3.10
N THR A 72 19.49 78.67 -3.65
CA THR A 72 18.31 77.84 -3.87
C THR A 72 18.59 76.83 -4.98
N THR A 73 18.51 75.58 -4.67
CA THR A 73 18.69 74.47 -5.64
C THR A 73 17.59 73.46 -5.54
N HIS A 74 17.39 72.61 -6.55
CA HIS A 74 16.48 71.48 -6.56
C HIS A 74 17.27 70.19 -6.66
N LEU A 75 16.86 69.15 -5.95
CA LEU A 75 17.43 67.81 -6.08
C LEU A 75 17.10 67.25 -7.49
N THR A 76 18.05 66.64 -8.12
CA THR A 76 17.79 65.88 -9.35
C THR A 76 16.89 64.69 -9.06
N ALA A 77 16.21 64.20 -10.08
CA ALA A 77 15.36 63.00 -9.92
C ALA A 77 16.13 61.79 -9.40
N PHE A 78 17.42 61.64 -9.79
CA PHE A 78 18.27 60.56 -9.32
C PHE A 78 18.67 60.74 -7.85
N GLU A 79 19.06 61.93 -7.42
CA GLU A 79 19.40 62.21 -6.03
C GLU A 79 18.17 62.02 -5.11
N ALA A 80 16.99 62.48 -5.54
CA ALA A 80 15.75 62.24 -4.82
C ALA A 80 15.41 60.75 -4.72
N PHE A 81 15.56 60.00 -5.81
CA PHE A 81 15.34 58.58 -5.83
C PHE A 81 16.35 57.84 -4.91
N TYR A 82 17.62 58.21 -4.98
CA TYR A 82 18.68 57.64 -4.14
C TYR A 82 18.40 57.93 -2.68
N PHE A 83 18.07 59.17 -2.34
CA PHE A 83 17.71 59.57 -0.96
C PHE A 83 16.53 58.80 -0.40
N ILE A 84 15.42 58.71 -1.16
CA ILE A 84 14.24 57.95 -0.74
C ILE A 84 14.54 56.47 -0.60
N SER A 85 15.38 55.89 -1.49
CA SER A 85 15.75 54.47 -1.46
C SER A 85 16.49 54.11 -0.16
N TYR A 86 17.54 54.83 0.21
CA TYR A 86 18.29 54.49 1.43
C TYR A 86 17.53 54.91 2.70
N THR A 87 16.65 55.93 2.64
CA THR A 87 15.79 56.31 3.77
C THR A 87 14.71 55.24 3.98
N ALA A 88 14.05 54.80 2.92
CA ALA A 88 13.02 53.77 2.99
C ALA A 88 13.58 52.38 3.39
N SER A 89 14.80 52.08 3.02
CA SER A 89 15.51 50.83 3.42
C SER A 89 16.13 50.92 4.83
N THR A 90 15.99 52.06 5.53
CA THR A 90 16.51 52.33 6.86
C THR A 90 18.05 52.30 6.95
N ILE A 91 18.77 52.42 5.84
CA ILE A 91 20.25 52.44 5.80
C ILE A 91 20.80 53.79 6.29
N GLY A 92 20.23 54.90 5.80
CA GLY A 92 20.52 56.25 6.30
C GLY A 92 21.97 56.72 6.14
N PHE A 93 22.55 56.62 4.93
CA PHE A 93 23.95 57.03 4.67
C PHE A 93 24.25 58.48 5.07
N GLY A 94 23.27 59.37 5.02
CA GLY A 94 23.43 60.77 5.46
C GLY A 94 24.24 61.65 4.50
N GLU A 95 24.51 61.19 3.28
CA GLU A 95 25.26 61.94 2.25
C GLU A 95 24.42 63.11 1.67
N ILE A 96 23.13 62.86 1.50
CA ILE A 96 22.13 63.83 1.06
C ILE A 96 21.16 64.04 2.20
N TYR A 97 20.95 65.29 2.63
CA TYR A 97 19.96 65.60 3.67
C TYR A 97 19.19 66.90 3.33
N PRO A 98 17.93 67.00 3.77
CA PRO A 98 17.08 68.17 3.49
C PRO A 98 17.52 69.35 4.33
N PHE A 99 17.95 70.45 3.69
CA PHE A 99 18.39 71.68 4.40
C PHE A 99 17.26 72.60 4.80
N THR A 100 16.18 72.64 4.00
CA THR A 100 15.08 73.57 4.23
C THR A 100 13.93 72.95 5.04
N THR A 101 13.21 73.77 5.80
CA THR A 101 12.05 73.30 6.58
C THR A 101 10.96 72.66 5.69
N PRO A 102 10.61 73.21 4.50
CA PRO A 102 9.67 72.52 3.61
C PRO A 102 10.11 71.15 3.15
N GLN A 103 11.43 70.97 2.82
CA GLN A 103 11.98 69.66 2.45
C GLN A 103 11.88 68.69 3.64
N ARG A 104 12.20 69.12 4.86
CA ARG A 104 12.12 68.27 6.06
C ARG A 104 10.69 67.83 6.34
N MET A 105 9.71 68.76 6.19
CA MET A 105 8.30 68.42 6.33
C MET A 105 7.88 67.38 5.28
N TRP A 106 8.27 67.58 4.01
CA TRP A 106 7.96 66.63 2.96
C TRP A 106 8.59 65.25 3.22
N VAL A 107 9.87 65.19 3.56
CA VAL A 107 10.58 63.94 3.89
C VAL A 107 9.91 63.25 5.09
N THR A 108 9.47 63.97 6.10
CA THR A 108 8.74 63.37 7.24
C THR A 108 7.47 62.65 6.76
N VAL A 109 6.70 63.26 5.86
CA VAL A 109 5.53 62.63 5.25
C VAL A 109 5.92 61.39 4.44
N CYS A 110 7.00 61.50 3.65
CA CYS A 110 7.54 60.35 2.86
C CYS A 110 7.96 59.18 3.74
N ILE A 111 8.60 59.44 4.90
CA ILE A 111 9.02 58.38 5.84
C ILE A 111 7.77 57.64 6.35
N PHE A 112 6.73 58.34 6.81
CA PHE A 112 5.52 57.67 7.26
C PHE A 112 4.83 56.89 6.12
N MET A 113 4.75 57.46 4.92
CA MET A 113 4.15 56.77 3.76
C MET A 113 4.94 55.54 3.36
N THR A 114 6.27 55.58 3.35
CA THR A 114 7.11 54.43 3.02
C THR A 114 7.04 53.33 4.10
N VAL A 115 7.06 53.68 5.38
CA VAL A 115 6.88 52.74 6.48
C VAL A 115 5.56 52.00 6.39
N VAL A 116 4.46 52.75 6.16
CA VAL A 116 3.13 52.16 5.97
C VAL A 116 3.11 51.27 4.74
N GLY A 117 3.74 51.70 3.63
CA GLY A 117 3.85 50.90 2.41
C GLY A 117 4.55 49.57 2.62
N TRP A 118 5.68 49.61 3.31
CA TRP A 118 6.43 48.38 3.66
C TRP A 118 5.65 47.49 4.60
N ALA A 119 5.06 48.02 5.66
CA ALA A 119 4.23 47.26 6.60
C ALA A 119 3.05 46.59 5.89
N TYR A 120 2.39 47.30 4.97
CA TYR A 120 1.31 46.74 4.15
C TYR A 120 1.79 45.61 3.24
N ALA A 121 2.93 45.79 2.56
CA ALA A 121 3.46 44.77 1.67
C ALA A 121 3.91 43.51 2.44
N ILE A 122 4.64 43.67 3.56
CA ILE A 122 5.07 42.55 4.40
C ILE A 122 3.85 41.82 5.01
N GLY A 123 2.88 42.60 5.55
CA GLY A 123 1.64 42.03 6.09
C GLY A 123 0.85 41.21 5.05
N THR A 124 0.77 41.71 3.81
CA THR A 124 0.09 41.00 2.73
C THR A 124 0.87 39.74 2.31
N LEU A 125 2.19 39.83 2.26
CA LEU A 125 3.06 38.68 1.96
C LEU A 125 2.90 37.58 3.02
N LEU A 126 2.96 37.94 4.31
CA LEU A 126 2.75 36.99 5.40
C LEU A 126 1.34 36.39 5.36
N SER A 127 0.31 37.20 5.14
CA SER A 127 -1.05 36.69 4.95
C SER A 127 -1.19 35.76 3.76
N LEU A 128 -0.45 36.00 2.66
CA LEU A 128 -0.42 35.11 1.52
C LEU A 128 0.23 33.76 1.87
N LEU A 129 1.39 33.79 2.52
CA LEU A 129 2.13 32.58 2.92
C LEU A 129 1.31 31.72 3.91
N GLN A 130 0.49 32.34 4.73
CA GLN A 130 -0.41 31.68 5.68
C GLN A 130 -1.75 31.24 5.05
N SER A 131 -2.03 31.66 3.82
CA SER A 131 -3.31 31.30 3.19
C SER A 131 -3.36 29.83 2.81
N ALA A 132 -4.42 29.12 3.21
CA ALA A 132 -4.64 27.69 2.90
C ALA A 132 -4.57 27.41 1.38
N SER A 133 -5.16 28.30 0.56
CA SER A 133 -5.14 28.14 -0.90
C SER A 133 -3.73 28.14 -1.50
N PHE A 134 -2.83 29.00 -0.97
CA PHE A 134 -1.44 29.05 -1.43
C PHE A 134 -0.66 27.82 -0.96
N GLN A 135 -0.80 27.44 0.30
CA GLN A 135 -0.16 26.25 0.85
C GLN A 135 -0.60 24.99 0.12
N HIS A 136 -1.89 24.85 -0.17
CA HIS A 136 -2.44 23.72 -0.91
C HIS A 136 -1.91 23.68 -2.36
N ALA A 137 -1.87 24.83 -3.07
CA ALA A 137 -1.30 24.88 -4.42
C ALA A 137 0.19 24.51 -4.43
N LEU A 138 0.95 24.96 -3.42
CA LEU A 138 2.37 24.61 -3.28
C LEU A 138 2.57 23.13 -2.94
N ALA A 139 1.72 22.58 -2.07
CA ALA A 139 1.73 21.16 -1.72
C ALA A 139 1.47 20.29 -2.96
N MET A 140 0.46 20.64 -3.77
CA MET A 140 0.17 19.95 -5.04
C MET A 140 1.36 19.98 -6.01
N GLN A 141 2.01 21.14 -6.19
CA GLN A 141 3.18 21.24 -7.07
C GLN A 141 4.35 20.40 -6.57
N ARG A 142 4.64 20.44 -5.26
CA ARG A 142 5.69 19.62 -4.63
C ARG A 142 5.40 18.13 -4.77
N PHE A 143 4.17 17.72 -4.50
CA PHE A 143 3.71 16.36 -4.66
C PHE A 143 3.92 15.86 -6.09
N ARG A 144 3.37 16.59 -7.10
CA ARG A 144 3.55 16.26 -8.52
C ARG A 144 5.03 16.13 -8.90
N ALA A 145 5.88 17.04 -8.41
CA ALA A 145 7.32 17.00 -8.68
C ALA A 145 7.99 15.76 -8.06
N LYS A 146 7.60 15.36 -6.82
CA LYS A 146 8.09 14.14 -6.18
C LYS A 146 7.65 12.89 -6.95
N VAL A 147 6.37 12.78 -7.30
CA VAL A 147 5.83 11.65 -8.05
C VAL A 147 6.49 11.49 -9.42
N LYS A 148 6.72 12.58 -10.15
CA LYS A 148 7.41 12.55 -11.47
C LYS A 148 8.86 12.06 -11.38
N ARG A 149 9.49 12.11 -10.21
CA ARG A 149 10.87 11.63 -9.99
C ARG A 149 10.95 10.13 -9.70
N ILE A 150 9.83 9.49 -9.37
CA ILE A 150 9.79 8.04 -9.11
C ILE A 150 10.08 7.30 -10.42
N ARG A 151 11.14 6.50 -10.41
CA ARG A 151 11.58 5.67 -11.55
C ARG A 151 11.54 4.17 -11.24
N GLU A 152 11.09 3.83 -10.05
CA GLU A 152 10.88 2.47 -9.58
C GLU A 152 9.37 2.13 -9.64
N PRO A 153 9.00 0.85 -9.71
CA PRO A 153 7.61 0.43 -9.61
C PRO A 153 6.96 0.95 -8.32
N PHE A 154 5.77 1.55 -8.42
CA PHE A 154 5.06 2.11 -7.27
C PHE A 154 3.54 1.93 -7.38
N LEU A 155 2.88 2.02 -6.24
CA LEU A 155 1.43 1.92 -6.09
C LEU A 155 0.83 3.26 -5.70
N ILE A 156 -0.40 3.52 -6.15
CA ILE A 156 -1.21 4.65 -5.68
C ILE A 156 -2.19 4.12 -4.64
N VAL A 157 -2.06 4.58 -3.40
CA VAL A 157 -2.95 4.23 -2.29
C VAL A 157 -3.90 5.40 -2.04
N CYS A 158 -5.19 5.17 -2.32
CA CYS A 158 -6.26 6.13 -2.11
C CYS A 158 -6.99 5.79 -0.80
N GLY A 159 -6.83 6.65 0.22
CA GLY A 159 -7.33 6.46 1.58
C GLY A 159 -6.23 6.01 2.55
N TYR A 160 -5.92 6.87 3.55
CA TYR A 160 -5.00 6.58 4.65
C TYR A 160 -5.77 6.37 5.97
N GLY A 161 -6.90 5.66 5.86
CA GLY A 161 -7.64 5.11 7.00
C GLY A 161 -6.90 3.93 7.64
N GLN A 162 -7.57 3.15 8.46
CA GLN A 162 -6.93 2.00 9.14
C GLN A 162 -6.38 0.98 8.15
N ALA A 163 -7.17 0.56 7.14
CA ALA A 163 -6.73 -0.41 6.13
C ALA A 163 -5.58 0.14 5.27
N GLY A 164 -5.72 1.38 4.75
CA GLY A 164 -4.67 2.01 3.93
C GLY A 164 -3.37 2.20 4.71
N ARG A 165 -3.45 2.59 5.99
CA ARG A 165 -2.27 2.72 6.86
C ARG A 165 -1.54 1.39 7.05
N GLN A 166 -2.29 0.31 7.28
CA GLN A 166 -1.69 -1.03 7.43
C GLN A 166 -1.04 -1.50 6.12
N VAL A 167 -1.71 -1.29 4.98
CA VAL A 167 -1.13 -1.56 3.66
C VAL A 167 0.16 -0.77 3.45
N CYS A 168 0.17 0.53 3.75
CA CYS A 168 1.35 1.38 3.57
C CYS A 168 2.53 0.94 4.44
N ARG A 169 2.29 0.55 5.70
CA ARG A 169 3.35 0.03 6.58
C ARG A 169 3.98 -1.23 6.04
N GLU A 170 3.17 -2.16 5.56
CA GLU A 170 3.67 -3.41 5.00
C GLU A 170 4.42 -3.18 3.68
N LEU A 171 3.92 -2.29 2.81
CA LEU A 171 4.62 -1.89 1.58
C LEU A 171 5.99 -1.27 1.89
N ASP A 172 6.05 -0.39 2.89
CA ASP A 172 7.28 0.26 3.33
C ASP A 172 8.28 -0.75 3.92
N PHE A 173 7.80 -1.66 4.77
CA PHE A 173 8.61 -2.74 5.33
C PHE A 173 9.25 -3.62 4.24
N GLN A 174 8.52 -3.87 3.16
CA GLN A 174 9.00 -4.63 2.00
C GLN A 174 9.80 -3.77 1.01
N GLY A 175 10.07 -2.51 1.31
CA GLY A 175 10.81 -1.58 0.44
C GLY A 175 10.08 -1.20 -0.85
N ARG A 176 8.75 -1.42 -0.93
CA ARG A 176 7.94 -1.08 -2.10
C ARG A 176 7.55 0.39 -2.07
N ARG A 177 7.74 1.08 -3.20
CA ARG A 177 7.35 2.48 -3.31
C ARG A 177 5.85 2.65 -3.46
N PHE A 178 5.31 3.68 -2.83
CA PHE A 178 3.90 4.04 -2.96
C PHE A 178 3.69 5.54 -2.79
N VAL A 179 2.52 6.00 -3.20
CA VAL A 179 2.05 7.38 -3.13
C VAL A 179 0.70 7.36 -2.43
N VAL A 180 0.46 8.29 -1.52
CA VAL A 180 -0.77 8.33 -0.72
C VAL A 180 -1.62 9.54 -1.10
N ILE A 181 -2.93 9.33 -1.22
CA ILE A 181 -3.94 10.38 -1.37
C ILE A 181 -5.02 10.16 -0.30
N ASP A 182 -5.30 11.15 0.50
CA ASP A 182 -6.45 11.15 1.42
C ASP A 182 -7.12 12.53 1.43
N ARG A 183 -8.43 12.59 1.63
CA ARG A 183 -9.17 13.85 1.69
C ARG A 183 -9.12 14.54 3.06
N HIS A 184 -8.60 13.87 4.09
CA HIS A 184 -8.55 14.36 5.47
C HIS A 184 -7.12 14.72 5.85
N GLU A 185 -6.88 16.02 6.13
CA GLU A 185 -5.58 16.56 6.53
C GLU A 185 -5.00 15.82 7.75
N GLY A 186 -5.77 15.66 8.81
CA GLY A 186 -5.32 15.00 10.03
C GLY A 186 -4.95 13.52 9.88
N ARG A 187 -5.26 12.86 8.75
CA ARG A 187 -4.78 11.51 8.44
C ARG A 187 -3.39 11.55 7.83
N LEU A 188 -3.09 12.55 7.02
CA LEU A 188 -1.77 12.69 6.39
C LEU A 188 -0.70 13.10 7.40
N ASP A 189 -1.06 13.88 8.43
CA ASP A 189 -0.16 14.21 9.53
C ASP A 189 0.35 12.95 10.25
N ARG A 190 -0.44 11.89 10.26
CA ARG A 190 -0.03 10.59 10.82
C ARG A 190 1.10 9.92 10.03
N ILE A 191 1.22 10.19 8.72
CA ILE A 191 2.35 9.67 7.91
C ILE A 191 3.68 10.17 8.48
N MET A 192 3.70 11.39 9.01
CA MET A 192 4.89 11.98 9.64
C MET A 192 5.21 11.35 11.00
N THR A 193 4.20 10.79 11.68
CA THR A 193 4.33 10.15 13.01
C THR A 193 4.42 8.64 12.92
N ASP A 194 3.98 8.05 11.80
CA ASP A 194 4.21 6.64 11.51
C ASP A 194 5.70 6.45 11.17
N GLU A 195 6.33 5.49 11.82
CA GLU A 195 7.76 5.17 11.66
C GLU A 195 8.02 4.50 10.29
N LEU A 196 7.67 5.19 9.18
CA LEU A 196 7.95 4.71 7.84
C LEU A 196 9.44 4.93 7.52
N GLN A 197 10.07 3.94 6.90
CA GLN A 197 11.49 3.97 6.54
C GLN A 197 11.75 4.88 5.33
N SER A 198 10.74 5.05 4.47
CA SER A 198 10.84 5.81 3.22
C SER A 198 10.10 7.14 3.28
N GLU A 199 10.60 8.14 2.53
CA GLU A 199 9.87 9.38 2.32
C GLU A 199 8.71 9.13 1.35
N VAL A 200 7.47 9.20 1.86
CA VAL A 200 6.24 8.92 1.11
C VAL A 200 5.66 10.21 0.54
N PRO A 201 5.50 10.33 -0.79
CA PRO A 201 4.71 11.40 -1.37
C PRO A 201 3.24 11.27 -0.95
N ALA A 202 2.71 12.28 -0.26
CA ALA A 202 1.33 12.30 0.20
C ALA A 202 0.63 13.60 -0.24
N LEU A 203 -0.65 13.52 -0.59
CA LEU A 203 -1.46 14.65 -1.02
C LEU A 203 -2.83 14.62 -0.36
N GLU A 204 -3.18 15.75 0.27
CA GLU A 204 -4.55 16.02 0.70
C GLU A 204 -5.39 16.42 -0.51
N ALA A 205 -6.21 15.49 -0.99
CA ALA A 205 -7.09 15.71 -2.12
C ALA A 205 -8.15 14.60 -2.22
N ASN A 206 -9.19 14.87 -2.99
CA ASN A 206 -10.18 13.84 -3.32
C ASN A 206 -9.67 12.97 -4.48
N ALA A 207 -9.35 11.70 -4.17
CA ALA A 207 -8.86 10.71 -5.15
C ALA A 207 -9.92 10.30 -6.20
N SER A 208 -11.21 10.59 -5.97
CA SER A 208 -12.27 10.35 -6.96
C SER A 208 -12.17 11.26 -8.19
N LEU A 209 -11.34 12.31 -8.13
CA LEU A 209 -11.12 13.22 -9.26
C LEU A 209 -10.03 12.69 -10.20
N PRO A 210 -10.28 12.59 -11.53
CA PRO A 210 -9.30 12.09 -12.51
C PRO A 210 -7.96 12.85 -12.50
N ALA A 211 -8.00 14.18 -12.33
CA ALA A 211 -6.81 15.02 -12.28
C ALA A 211 -5.91 14.71 -11.08
N VAL A 212 -6.49 14.34 -9.94
CA VAL A 212 -5.75 13.96 -8.73
C VAL A 212 -5.02 12.64 -8.95
N LEU A 213 -5.68 11.63 -9.53
CA LEU A 213 -5.03 10.36 -9.90
C LEU A 213 -3.93 10.58 -10.95
N GLY A 214 -4.13 11.50 -11.90
CA GLY A 214 -3.11 11.87 -12.87
C GLY A 214 -1.88 12.49 -12.20
N MET A 215 -2.07 13.43 -11.26
CA MET A 215 -0.98 14.01 -10.46
C MET A 215 -0.26 12.97 -9.60
N ALA A 216 -1.00 11.97 -9.09
CA ALA A 216 -0.44 10.84 -8.36
C ALA A 216 0.33 9.84 -9.24
N GLY A 217 0.38 10.09 -10.53
CA GLY A 217 1.18 9.31 -11.46
C GLY A 217 0.44 8.15 -12.11
N LEU A 218 -0.90 8.19 -12.25
CA LEU A 218 -1.65 7.16 -12.97
C LEU A 218 -1.13 6.95 -14.39
N ALA A 219 -0.67 8.03 -15.06
CA ALA A 219 -0.07 7.96 -16.40
C ALA A 219 1.40 7.51 -16.38
N ASN A 220 2.06 7.42 -15.24
CA ASN A 220 3.47 7.06 -15.15
C ASN A 220 3.64 5.57 -15.50
N ARG A 221 4.62 5.26 -16.36
CA ARG A 221 4.92 3.87 -16.77
C ARG A 221 5.29 2.95 -15.61
N HIS A 222 5.80 3.51 -14.50
CA HIS A 222 6.20 2.78 -13.31
C HIS A 222 5.07 2.63 -12.28
N CYS A 223 3.86 3.13 -12.56
CA CYS A 223 2.72 2.88 -11.71
C CYS A 223 2.21 1.46 -11.95
N ASP A 224 2.31 0.58 -10.95
CA ASP A 224 1.93 -0.83 -11.01
C ASP A 224 0.45 -1.05 -10.69
N GLY A 225 -0.17 -0.16 -9.90
CA GLY A 225 -1.56 -0.34 -9.52
C GLY A 225 -2.13 0.78 -8.67
N VAL A 226 -3.45 0.71 -8.48
CA VAL A 226 -4.24 1.62 -7.67
C VAL A 226 -5.00 0.83 -6.61
N LEU A 227 -4.90 1.25 -5.36
CA LEU A 227 -5.63 0.70 -4.22
C LEU A 227 -6.66 1.72 -3.76
N ALA A 228 -7.94 1.47 -3.97
CA ALA A 228 -9.07 2.30 -3.54
C ALA A 228 -9.56 1.81 -2.18
N LEU A 229 -9.01 2.37 -1.10
CA LEU A 229 -9.20 1.94 0.29
C LEU A 229 -9.83 3.03 1.16
N THR A 230 -10.60 3.93 0.55
CA THR A 230 -11.32 4.97 1.30
C THR A 230 -12.48 4.36 2.10
N ASP A 231 -13.02 5.10 3.06
CA ASP A 231 -14.18 4.66 3.85
C ASP A 231 -15.51 4.89 3.10
N ASP A 232 -15.48 5.52 1.92
CA ASP A 232 -16.64 5.84 1.10
C ASP A 232 -16.66 4.97 -0.16
N ASP A 233 -17.66 4.10 -0.28
CA ASP A 233 -17.78 3.16 -1.40
C ASP A 233 -18.04 3.89 -2.73
N THR A 234 -18.69 5.06 -2.71
CA THR A 234 -18.90 5.88 -3.91
C THR A 234 -17.60 6.50 -4.41
N ASP A 235 -16.75 6.99 -3.50
CA ASP A 235 -15.41 7.46 -3.85
C ASP A 235 -14.56 6.30 -4.42
N ASN A 236 -14.63 5.12 -3.81
CA ASN A 236 -13.92 3.93 -4.31
C ASN A 236 -14.40 3.52 -5.70
N LEU A 237 -15.73 3.55 -5.96
CA LEU A 237 -16.29 3.31 -7.29
C LEU A 237 -15.75 4.31 -8.32
N ALA A 238 -15.71 5.60 -7.97
CA ALA A 238 -15.19 6.63 -8.87
C ALA A 238 -13.69 6.43 -9.16
N ILE A 239 -12.90 6.02 -8.14
CA ILE A 239 -11.48 5.69 -8.32
C ILE A 239 -11.31 4.50 -9.26
N VAL A 240 -12.08 3.42 -9.05
CA VAL A 240 -12.09 2.23 -9.93
C VAL A 240 -12.42 2.63 -11.36
N MET A 241 -13.53 3.36 -11.55
CA MET A 241 -13.94 3.85 -12.87
C MET A 241 -12.83 4.65 -13.55
N ASN A 242 -12.26 5.63 -12.85
CA ASN A 242 -11.21 6.49 -13.41
C ASN A 242 -9.94 5.69 -13.75
N ALA A 243 -9.47 4.84 -12.85
CA ALA A 243 -8.25 4.07 -13.07
C ALA A 243 -8.39 3.09 -14.23
N THR A 244 -9.51 2.33 -14.29
CA THR A 244 -9.73 1.30 -15.33
C THR A 244 -10.07 1.91 -16.70
N VAL A 245 -10.75 3.06 -16.73
CA VAL A 245 -11.13 3.74 -17.99
C VAL A 245 -9.96 4.51 -18.58
N LEU A 246 -9.22 5.25 -17.73
CA LEU A 246 -8.12 6.10 -18.20
C LEU A 246 -6.85 5.29 -18.49
N ARG A 247 -6.64 4.19 -17.76
CA ARG A 247 -5.50 3.29 -18.01
C ARG A 247 -5.95 1.83 -18.05
N PRO A 248 -6.48 1.36 -19.19
CA PRO A 248 -6.89 -0.04 -19.35
C PRO A 248 -5.74 -1.01 -19.07
N GLY A 249 -6.03 -2.07 -18.30
CA GLY A 249 -5.03 -3.07 -17.90
C GLY A 249 -4.23 -2.72 -16.64
N MET A 250 -4.49 -1.54 -16.02
CA MET A 250 -3.96 -1.22 -14.69
C MET A 250 -4.52 -2.17 -13.64
N SER A 251 -3.66 -2.61 -12.73
CA SER A 251 -4.12 -3.34 -11.55
C SER A 251 -4.89 -2.41 -10.62
N VAL A 252 -6.16 -2.70 -10.38
CA VAL A 252 -7.03 -1.92 -9.49
C VAL A 252 -7.67 -2.85 -8.48
N ILE A 253 -7.49 -2.53 -7.21
CA ILE A 253 -8.13 -3.23 -6.09
C ILE A 253 -8.92 -2.21 -5.30
N ALA A 254 -10.16 -2.53 -4.98
CA ALA A 254 -11.06 -1.65 -4.24
C ALA A 254 -11.68 -2.35 -3.04
N ARG A 255 -11.84 -1.61 -1.94
CA ARG A 255 -12.71 -1.97 -0.84
C ARG A 255 -14.13 -1.53 -1.17
N CYS A 256 -15.10 -2.35 -0.84
CA CYS A 256 -16.52 -2.01 -0.91
C CYS A 256 -17.28 -2.72 0.21
N THR A 257 -18.26 -2.05 0.82
CA THR A 257 -19.12 -2.63 1.87
C THR A 257 -20.58 -2.74 1.41
N ASP A 258 -21.03 -1.93 0.46
CA ASP A 258 -22.40 -2.00 -0.12
C ASP A 258 -22.40 -2.93 -1.34
N ALA A 259 -23.19 -4.00 -1.28
CA ALA A 259 -23.29 -5.01 -2.35
C ALA A 259 -23.74 -4.42 -3.70
N ARG A 260 -24.57 -3.36 -3.71
CA ARG A 260 -25.04 -2.70 -4.95
C ARG A 260 -23.94 -1.89 -5.60
N VAL A 261 -23.12 -1.22 -4.79
CA VAL A 261 -21.96 -0.47 -5.27
C VAL A 261 -20.89 -1.44 -5.75
N GLU A 262 -20.71 -2.57 -5.08
CA GLU A 262 -19.82 -3.65 -5.49
C GLU A 262 -20.17 -4.19 -6.88
N GLU A 263 -21.46 -4.44 -7.16
CA GLU A 263 -21.92 -4.87 -8.48
C GLU A 263 -21.56 -3.82 -9.56
N SER A 264 -21.78 -2.55 -9.27
CA SER A 264 -21.40 -1.44 -10.15
C SER A 264 -19.89 -1.34 -10.38
N MET A 265 -19.07 -1.62 -9.34
CA MET A 265 -17.61 -1.66 -9.50
C MET A 265 -17.16 -2.79 -10.42
N ARG A 266 -17.80 -3.96 -10.34
CA ARG A 266 -17.49 -5.13 -11.18
C ARG A 266 -17.69 -4.86 -12.67
N ASP A 267 -18.62 -3.98 -13.06
CA ASP A 267 -18.83 -3.57 -14.47
C ASP A 267 -17.60 -2.91 -15.10
N PHE A 268 -16.71 -2.32 -14.28
CA PHE A 268 -15.44 -1.75 -14.72
C PHE A 268 -14.30 -2.75 -14.74
N ALA A 269 -14.55 -4.01 -14.35
CA ALA A 269 -13.59 -5.11 -14.33
C ALA A 269 -12.27 -4.78 -13.59
N PRO A 270 -12.32 -4.31 -12.33
CA PRO A 270 -11.11 -4.19 -11.51
C PRO A 270 -10.53 -5.58 -11.23
N ASN A 271 -9.27 -5.64 -10.79
CA ASN A 271 -8.64 -6.91 -10.44
C ASN A 271 -9.29 -7.59 -9.23
N ALA A 272 -9.76 -6.78 -8.28
CA ALA A 272 -10.56 -7.25 -7.16
C ALA A 272 -11.45 -6.15 -6.58
N VAL A 273 -12.60 -6.55 -6.08
CA VAL A 273 -13.41 -5.80 -5.12
C VAL A 273 -13.47 -6.63 -3.84
N ILE A 274 -13.08 -6.05 -2.74
CA ILE A 274 -12.99 -6.72 -1.43
C ILE A 274 -14.12 -6.19 -0.56
N ASN A 275 -15.14 -7.04 -0.36
CA ASN A 275 -16.17 -6.81 0.64
C ASN A 275 -15.74 -7.55 1.93
N PRO A 276 -15.35 -6.84 2.99
CA PRO A 276 -14.84 -7.50 4.18
C PRO A 276 -15.89 -8.39 4.86
N SER A 277 -17.17 -8.01 4.84
CA SER A 277 -18.25 -8.78 5.48
C SER A 277 -18.50 -10.11 4.77
N ASP A 278 -18.61 -10.08 3.43
CA ASP A 278 -18.73 -11.27 2.59
C ASP A 278 -17.51 -12.19 2.74
N ARG A 279 -16.30 -11.62 2.81
CA ARG A 279 -15.08 -12.40 3.04
C ARG A 279 -15.07 -13.10 4.40
N TYR A 280 -15.51 -12.42 5.45
CA TYR A 280 -15.57 -13.03 6.78
C TYR A 280 -16.55 -14.22 6.81
N GLY A 281 -17.74 -14.06 6.26
CA GLY A 281 -18.73 -15.15 6.16
C GLY A 281 -18.16 -16.37 5.42
N ALA A 282 -17.48 -16.13 4.29
CA ALA A 282 -16.83 -17.20 3.53
C ALA A 282 -15.69 -17.88 4.31
N TYR A 283 -14.85 -17.13 5.02
CA TYR A 283 -13.79 -17.70 5.88
C TYR A 283 -14.36 -18.45 7.07
N LEU A 284 -15.44 -17.95 7.68
CA LEU A 284 -16.13 -18.65 8.77
C LEU A 284 -16.68 -20.00 8.29
N VAL A 285 -17.38 -20.02 7.16
CA VAL A 285 -17.86 -21.26 6.55
C VAL A 285 -16.71 -22.20 6.21
N LEU A 286 -15.60 -21.68 5.68
CA LEU A 286 -14.41 -22.48 5.40
C LEU A 286 -13.85 -23.11 6.68
N ALA A 287 -13.75 -22.34 7.78
CA ALA A 287 -13.29 -22.83 9.07
C ALA A 287 -14.19 -23.95 9.62
N LEU A 288 -15.52 -23.84 9.41
CA LEU A 288 -16.49 -24.78 9.89
C LEU A 288 -16.58 -26.07 9.07
N GLN A 289 -16.48 -25.96 7.75
CA GLN A 289 -16.65 -27.10 6.84
C GLN A 289 -15.34 -27.74 6.39
N ARG A 290 -14.26 -26.94 6.37
CA ARG A 290 -12.95 -27.36 5.83
C ARG A 290 -11.80 -26.76 6.67
N PRO A 291 -11.65 -27.23 7.93
CA PRO A 291 -10.75 -26.64 8.92
C PRO A 291 -9.28 -26.68 8.49
N GLU A 292 -8.81 -27.72 7.80
CA GLU A 292 -7.41 -27.78 7.36
C GLU A 292 -7.12 -26.79 6.20
N THR A 293 -8.09 -26.61 5.30
CA THR A 293 -7.99 -25.60 4.24
C THR A 293 -8.00 -24.19 4.84
N TYR A 294 -8.86 -23.93 5.82
CA TYR A 294 -8.88 -22.67 6.55
C TYR A 294 -7.53 -22.39 7.26
N ARG A 295 -7.00 -23.37 7.99
CA ARG A 295 -5.70 -23.28 8.68
C ARG A 295 -4.57 -22.99 7.70
N LEU A 296 -4.51 -23.70 6.58
CA LEU A 296 -3.50 -23.51 5.56
C LEU A 296 -3.54 -22.09 4.99
N VAL A 297 -4.70 -21.64 4.57
CA VAL A 297 -4.86 -20.36 3.89
C VAL A 297 -4.59 -19.19 4.86
N THR A 298 -5.20 -19.20 6.04
CA THR A 298 -5.02 -18.14 7.03
C THR A 298 -3.59 -18.09 7.56
N TRP A 299 -2.98 -19.25 7.81
CA TRP A 299 -1.59 -19.32 8.26
C TRP A 299 -0.61 -18.79 7.21
N LEU A 300 -0.79 -19.15 5.95
CA LEU A 300 0.05 -18.66 4.86
C LEU A 300 -0.20 -17.18 4.51
N MET A 301 -1.39 -16.64 4.77
CA MET A 301 -1.71 -15.23 4.49
C MET A 301 -1.25 -14.26 5.58
N ASP A 302 -1.11 -14.72 6.82
CA ASP A 302 -0.71 -13.87 7.93
C ASP A 302 0.79 -13.51 7.81
N PRO A 303 1.15 -12.21 7.72
CA PRO A 303 2.55 -11.79 7.62
C PRO A 303 3.32 -11.92 8.94
N ARG A 304 2.62 -12.09 10.07
CA ARG A 304 3.24 -12.24 11.40
C ARG A 304 3.75 -13.67 11.58
N ASP A 305 4.89 -13.83 12.25
CA ASP A 305 5.46 -15.15 12.59
C ASP A 305 4.64 -15.85 13.69
N LEU A 306 3.34 -16.01 13.47
CA LEU A 306 2.47 -16.75 14.37
C LEU A 306 2.51 -18.24 14.08
N PRO A 307 2.44 -19.08 15.12
CA PRO A 307 2.36 -20.52 14.95
C PRO A 307 1.11 -20.93 14.16
N LEU A 308 1.15 -22.14 13.61
CA LEU A 308 -0.01 -22.70 12.91
C LEU A 308 -1.25 -22.65 13.80
N PRO A 309 -2.38 -22.06 13.34
CA PRO A 309 -3.60 -21.98 14.12
C PRO A 309 -4.05 -23.37 14.60
N PRO A 310 -4.59 -23.51 15.83
CA PRO A 310 -5.09 -24.78 16.32
C PRO A 310 -6.19 -25.32 15.39
N ARG A 311 -6.31 -26.64 15.32
CA ARG A 311 -7.42 -27.25 14.58
C ARG A 311 -8.73 -26.93 15.27
N TYR A 312 -9.63 -26.34 14.54
CA TYR A 312 -10.99 -26.14 15.00
C TYR A 312 -11.78 -27.42 14.77
N GLU A 313 -12.50 -27.90 15.80
CA GLU A 313 -13.50 -28.95 15.67
C GLU A 313 -14.90 -28.35 15.93
N PRO A 314 -15.42 -27.57 14.97
CA PRO A 314 -16.76 -27.02 15.16
C PRO A 314 -17.77 -28.14 15.09
N LYS A 315 -18.77 -28.08 15.94
CA LYS A 315 -19.96 -28.92 15.80
C LYS A 315 -20.66 -28.49 14.50
N SER A 316 -20.38 -29.19 13.43
CA SER A 316 -21.00 -28.95 12.13
C SER A 316 -22.50 -29.23 12.24
N GLY A 317 -23.31 -28.20 12.04
CA GLY A 317 -24.78 -28.25 12.18
C GLY A 317 -25.26 -27.54 13.44
N GLY A 318 -26.55 -27.30 13.52
CA GLY A 318 -27.19 -26.61 14.63
C GLY A 318 -27.58 -25.17 14.32
N THR A 319 -28.03 -24.48 15.35
CA THR A 319 -28.49 -23.10 15.25
C THR A 319 -27.35 -22.14 15.55
N TRP A 320 -27.17 -21.13 14.71
CA TRP A 320 -26.26 -20.03 14.93
C TRP A 320 -27.04 -18.77 15.29
N VAL A 321 -26.56 -18.03 16.26
CA VAL A 321 -27.14 -16.74 16.64
C VAL A 321 -26.20 -15.63 16.20
N VAL A 322 -26.72 -14.67 15.44
CA VAL A 322 -25.96 -13.53 14.93
C VAL A 322 -26.58 -12.25 15.45
N ALA A 323 -25.87 -11.54 16.30
CA ALA A 323 -26.27 -10.25 16.85
C ALA A 323 -25.56 -9.13 16.06
N SER A 324 -26.31 -8.32 15.32
CA SER A 324 -25.77 -7.25 14.47
C SER A 324 -26.79 -6.14 14.27
N ASP A 325 -26.28 -4.92 14.12
CA ASP A 325 -27.03 -3.67 13.89
C ASP A 325 -26.88 -3.13 12.46
N ASP A 326 -26.25 -3.90 11.56
CA ASP A 326 -25.98 -3.48 10.17
C ASP A 326 -26.00 -4.67 9.18
N ASP A 327 -25.69 -4.40 7.91
CA ASP A 327 -25.70 -5.36 6.81
C ASP A 327 -24.71 -6.53 7.03
N PHE A 328 -23.71 -6.38 7.90
CA PHE A 328 -22.79 -7.47 8.25
C PHE A 328 -23.51 -8.72 8.73
N GLY A 329 -24.51 -8.54 9.61
CA GLY A 329 -25.29 -9.68 10.11
C GLY A 329 -26.04 -10.41 9.03
N ALA A 330 -26.63 -9.68 8.09
CA ALA A 330 -27.35 -10.25 6.95
C ALA A 330 -26.41 -11.04 6.01
N GLU A 331 -25.22 -10.51 5.73
CA GLU A 331 -24.23 -11.19 4.86
C GLU A 331 -23.72 -12.48 5.50
N VAL A 332 -23.27 -12.42 6.77
CA VAL A 332 -22.81 -13.60 7.50
C VAL A 332 -23.93 -14.65 7.63
N SER A 333 -25.16 -14.21 7.92
CA SER A 333 -26.32 -15.09 7.98
C SER A 333 -26.57 -15.79 6.65
N ASN A 334 -26.51 -15.08 5.55
CA ASN A 334 -26.68 -15.66 4.22
C ASN A 334 -25.61 -16.72 3.90
N ASP A 335 -24.36 -16.49 4.28
CA ASP A 335 -23.28 -17.45 4.04
C ASP A 335 -23.44 -18.71 4.90
N LEU A 336 -23.78 -18.56 6.17
CA LEU A 336 -24.09 -19.69 7.05
C LEU A 336 -25.30 -20.48 6.56
N HIS A 337 -26.37 -19.81 6.09
CA HIS A 337 -27.52 -20.47 5.47
C HIS A 337 -27.15 -21.26 4.21
N ARG A 338 -26.36 -20.67 3.33
CA ARG A 338 -25.85 -21.37 2.13
C ARG A 338 -25.00 -22.58 2.48
N ALA A 339 -24.34 -22.54 3.64
CA ALA A 339 -23.57 -23.66 4.19
C ALA A 339 -24.44 -24.72 4.88
N GLY A 340 -25.77 -24.52 4.92
CA GLY A 340 -26.75 -25.47 5.49
C GLY A 340 -26.96 -25.32 7.00
N MET A 341 -26.59 -24.18 7.58
CA MET A 341 -26.80 -23.89 9.01
C MET A 341 -28.09 -23.12 9.23
N HIS A 342 -28.74 -23.34 10.35
CA HIS A 342 -29.90 -22.55 10.77
C HIS A 342 -29.39 -21.29 11.49
N VAL A 343 -29.82 -20.10 11.07
CA VAL A 343 -29.38 -18.85 11.69
C VAL A 343 -30.56 -18.09 12.28
N VAL A 344 -30.39 -17.60 13.48
CA VAL A 344 -31.33 -16.71 14.17
C VAL A 344 -30.64 -15.35 14.30
N MET A 345 -31.26 -14.33 13.75
CA MET A 345 -30.82 -12.95 13.94
C MET A 345 -31.33 -12.46 15.30
N ALA A 346 -30.46 -11.84 16.07
CA ALA A 346 -30.78 -11.24 17.36
C ALA A 346 -30.55 -9.73 17.28
N ASP A 347 -31.48 -8.97 17.85
CA ASP A 347 -31.32 -7.52 17.99
C ASP A 347 -30.48 -7.24 19.24
N PRO A 348 -29.31 -6.62 19.11
CA PRO A 348 -28.46 -6.29 20.26
C PRO A 348 -29.08 -5.26 21.21
N GLU A 349 -30.11 -4.50 20.78
CA GLU A 349 -30.83 -3.54 21.63
C GLU A 349 -31.89 -4.19 22.52
N GLU A 350 -32.40 -5.38 22.16
CA GLU A 350 -33.39 -6.12 22.94
C GLU A 350 -32.80 -6.85 24.16
N GLY A 351 -31.48 -6.77 24.38
CA GLY A 351 -30.78 -7.37 25.50
C GLY A 351 -29.85 -8.51 25.08
N HIS A 352 -29.62 -9.46 26.02
CA HIS A 352 -28.74 -10.59 25.77
C HIS A 352 -29.46 -11.68 24.95
N PRO A 353 -28.92 -12.09 23.79
CA PRO A 353 -29.50 -13.15 22.97
C PRO A 353 -29.49 -14.49 23.72
N ASP A 354 -30.56 -15.27 23.57
CA ASP A 354 -30.60 -16.66 24.07
C ASP A 354 -29.68 -17.56 23.24
N VAL A 355 -28.62 -18.04 23.84
CA VAL A 355 -27.63 -18.94 23.23
C VAL A 355 -27.67 -20.37 23.75
N SER A 356 -28.67 -20.72 24.62
CA SER A 356 -28.77 -22.01 25.29
C SER A 356 -28.77 -23.20 24.32
N GLY A 357 -29.44 -23.06 23.17
CA GLY A 357 -29.50 -24.07 22.09
C GLY A 357 -28.56 -23.83 20.91
N ALA A 358 -27.73 -22.81 20.96
CA ALA A 358 -26.90 -22.43 19.83
C ALA A 358 -25.63 -23.28 19.69
N SER A 359 -25.18 -23.55 18.46
CA SER A 359 -23.88 -24.15 18.14
C SER A 359 -22.79 -23.11 18.01
N GLY A 360 -23.15 -21.85 17.70
CA GLY A 360 -22.24 -20.72 17.60
C GLY A 360 -22.96 -19.39 17.79
N PHE A 361 -22.20 -18.39 18.19
CA PHE A 361 -22.66 -17.03 18.39
C PHE A 361 -21.70 -16.03 17.72
N ILE A 362 -22.26 -15.06 16.99
CA ILE A 362 -21.48 -13.98 16.36
C ILE A 362 -21.97 -12.64 16.90
N ALA A 363 -21.08 -11.91 17.56
CA ALA A 363 -21.31 -10.53 17.98
C ALA A 363 -20.72 -9.58 16.92
N GLY A 364 -21.60 -9.04 16.08
CA GLY A 364 -21.25 -8.33 14.85
C GLY A 364 -21.71 -6.88 14.79
N THR A 365 -21.97 -6.20 15.92
CA THR A 365 -22.38 -4.79 15.91
C THR A 365 -21.23 -3.87 15.51
N ARG A 366 -21.55 -2.59 15.24
CA ARG A 366 -20.51 -1.57 14.98
C ARG A 366 -19.72 -1.18 16.22
N ASN A 367 -20.15 -1.57 17.41
CA ASN A 367 -19.51 -1.19 18.67
C ASN A 367 -18.70 -2.34 19.26
N ASP A 368 -17.37 -2.20 19.23
CA ASP A 368 -16.42 -3.18 19.76
C ASP A 368 -16.69 -3.57 21.24
N THR A 369 -17.10 -2.59 22.08
CA THR A 369 -17.38 -2.84 23.48
C THR A 369 -18.64 -3.66 23.66
N THR A 370 -19.69 -3.37 22.89
CA THR A 370 -20.93 -4.14 22.87
C THR A 370 -20.65 -5.58 22.42
N ASN A 371 -19.84 -5.76 21.38
CA ASN A 371 -19.49 -7.09 20.88
C ASN A 371 -18.76 -7.94 21.95
N LEU A 372 -17.82 -7.34 22.68
CA LEU A 372 -17.10 -8.03 23.75
C LEU A 372 -18.02 -8.35 24.94
N ALA A 373 -18.95 -7.45 25.31
CA ALA A 373 -19.92 -7.70 26.37
C ALA A 373 -20.90 -8.84 26.01
N LEU A 374 -21.39 -8.86 24.77
CA LEU A 374 -22.24 -9.95 24.27
C LEU A 374 -21.49 -11.29 24.24
N ALA A 375 -20.22 -11.27 23.81
CA ALA A 375 -19.37 -12.44 23.76
C ALA A 375 -19.10 -13.02 25.17
N GLU A 376 -18.79 -12.15 26.14
CA GLU A 376 -18.61 -12.56 27.54
C GLU A 376 -19.87 -13.20 28.11
N HIS A 377 -21.03 -12.58 27.89
CA HIS A 377 -22.30 -13.14 28.33
C HIS A 377 -22.54 -14.53 27.73
N ALA A 378 -22.34 -14.68 26.42
CA ALA A 378 -22.49 -15.96 25.73
C ALA A 378 -21.54 -17.05 26.28
N LYS A 379 -20.29 -16.70 26.59
CA LYS A 379 -19.29 -17.61 27.20
C LYS A 379 -19.61 -17.96 28.65
N LEU A 380 -20.20 -17.04 29.43
CA LEU A 380 -20.67 -17.31 30.81
C LEU A 380 -21.84 -18.29 30.80
N GLU A 381 -22.76 -18.16 29.87
CA GLU A 381 -23.89 -19.07 29.72
C GLU A 381 -23.44 -20.45 29.19
N ARG A 382 -22.54 -20.46 28.22
CA ARG A 382 -22.01 -21.70 27.63
C ARG A 382 -20.53 -21.60 27.30
N LYS A 383 -19.67 -22.17 28.13
CA LYS A 383 -18.21 -22.15 27.96
C LYS A 383 -17.70 -22.84 26.70
N ASP A 384 -18.44 -23.84 26.19
CA ASP A 384 -18.12 -24.63 24.98
C ASP A 384 -18.70 -24.03 23.71
N LEU A 385 -19.41 -22.89 23.79
CA LEU A 385 -19.99 -22.23 22.65
C LEU A 385 -18.87 -21.62 21.79
N PHE A 386 -18.98 -21.81 20.45
CA PHE A 386 -18.18 -21.05 19.54
C PHE A 386 -18.61 -19.58 19.55
N VAL A 387 -17.68 -18.66 19.78
CA VAL A 387 -17.97 -17.23 19.81
C VAL A 387 -17.04 -16.49 18.86
N GLY A 388 -17.67 -15.83 17.85
CA GLY A 388 -17.00 -14.89 16.96
C GLY A 388 -17.35 -13.46 17.31
N VAL A 389 -16.38 -12.55 17.17
CA VAL A 389 -16.60 -11.11 17.40
C VAL A 389 -16.07 -10.27 16.25
N ARG A 390 -16.82 -9.21 15.94
CA ARG A 390 -16.34 -8.13 15.06
C ARG A 390 -15.62 -7.09 15.90
N GLN A 391 -14.43 -6.67 15.44
CA GLN A 391 -13.64 -5.60 16.04
C GLN A 391 -13.16 -4.62 14.96
N GLN A 392 -13.15 -3.33 15.28
CA GLN A 392 -12.66 -2.31 14.36
C GLN A 392 -11.12 -2.21 14.39
N SER A 393 -10.50 -2.63 15.48
CA SER A 393 -9.04 -2.57 15.67
C SER A 393 -8.54 -3.60 16.67
N ASP A 394 -7.26 -3.94 16.58
CA ASP A 394 -6.56 -4.86 17.50
C ASP A 394 -6.27 -4.27 18.88
N ALA A 395 -6.73 -3.05 19.17
CA ALA A 395 -6.43 -2.36 20.43
C ALA A 395 -6.87 -3.14 21.70
N ARG A 396 -7.76 -4.12 21.54
CA ARG A 396 -8.30 -4.95 22.62
C ARG A 396 -7.90 -6.42 22.55
N ALA A 397 -6.85 -6.75 21.82
CA ALA A 397 -6.40 -8.14 21.63
C ALA A 397 -6.17 -8.90 22.96
N SER A 398 -5.65 -8.23 24.00
CA SER A 398 -5.47 -8.83 25.33
C SER A 398 -6.79 -9.23 26.01
N ILE A 399 -7.84 -8.42 25.85
CA ILE A 399 -9.18 -8.72 26.38
C ILE A 399 -9.79 -9.89 25.60
N ILE A 400 -9.68 -9.87 24.28
CA ILE A 400 -10.17 -10.92 23.40
C ILE A 400 -9.56 -12.28 23.78
N THR A 401 -8.24 -12.30 23.99
CA THR A 401 -7.53 -13.52 24.44
C THR A 401 -7.99 -13.97 25.81
N ALA A 402 -8.20 -13.05 26.76
CA ALA A 402 -8.65 -13.38 28.10
C ALA A 402 -10.08 -13.95 28.14
N LEU A 403 -10.96 -13.47 27.23
CA LEU A 403 -12.34 -13.97 27.10
C LEU A 403 -12.43 -15.32 26.36
N GLY A 404 -11.34 -15.82 25.81
CA GLY A 404 -11.34 -17.08 25.05
C GLY A 404 -12.24 -17.03 23.83
N ILE A 405 -12.21 -15.93 23.08
CA ILE A 405 -13.00 -15.74 21.86
C ILE A 405 -12.37 -16.59 20.76
N ASP A 406 -13.21 -17.31 20.03
CA ASP A 406 -12.77 -18.31 19.06
C ASP A 406 -12.43 -17.73 17.69
N SER A 407 -13.12 -16.67 17.29
CA SER A 407 -12.91 -16.00 16.02
C SER A 407 -13.03 -14.49 16.16
N VAL A 408 -12.05 -13.77 15.62
CA VAL A 408 -12.05 -12.30 15.60
C VAL A 408 -12.09 -11.85 14.15
N PHE A 409 -13.02 -10.97 13.83
CA PHE A 409 -13.13 -10.35 12.52
C PHE A 409 -12.76 -8.88 12.61
N THR A 410 -11.63 -8.53 11.98
CA THR A 410 -11.19 -7.14 11.82
C THR A 410 -11.28 -6.76 10.34
N PRO A 411 -12.35 -6.03 9.92
CA PRO A 411 -12.58 -5.72 8.50
C PRO A 411 -11.38 -5.06 7.81
N THR A 412 -10.72 -4.15 8.50
CA THR A 412 -9.58 -3.40 7.99
C THR A 412 -8.34 -4.26 7.77
N GLU A 413 -8.09 -5.21 8.67
CA GLU A 413 -6.98 -6.17 8.55
C GLU A 413 -7.19 -7.11 7.37
N LEU A 414 -8.40 -7.63 7.21
CA LEU A 414 -8.74 -8.52 6.11
C LEU A 414 -8.56 -7.82 4.75
N VAL A 415 -9.07 -6.59 4.62
CA VAL A 415 -8.89 -5.79 3.39
C VAL A 415 -7.41 -5.54 3.11
N ALA A 416 -6.62 -5.21 4.14
CA ALA A 416 -5.20 -4.96 3.98
C ALA A 416 -4.44 -6.22 3.53
N GLN A 417 -4.66 -7.35 4.20
CA GLN A 417 -4.02 -8.63 3.89
C GLN A 417 -4.35 -9.11 2.46
N GLU A 418 -5.62 -9.08 2.07
CA GLU A 418 -6.03 -9.50 0.72
C GLU A 418 -5.49 -8.54 -0.35
N SER A 419 -5.52 -7.22 -0.11
CA SER A 419 -4.98 -6.24 -1.04
C SER A 419 -3.48 -6.44 -1.26
N LEU A 420 -2.72 -6.64 -0.18
CA LEU A 420 -1.29 -6.90 -0.24
C LEU A 420 -0.97 -8.21 -0.96
N ALA A 421 -1.67 -9.30 -0.62
CA ALA A 421 -1.46 -10.59 -1.26
C ALA A 421 -1.69 -10.54 -2.77
N ARG A 422 -2.70 -9.80 -3.22
CA ARG A 422 -3.02 -9.65 -4.65
C ARG A 422 -2.03 -8.76 -5.41
N VAL A 423 -1.47 -7.75 -4.76
CA VAL A 423 -0.55 -6.80 -5.41
C VAL A 423 0.89 -7.27 -5.35
N ILE A 424 1.35 -7.73 -4.19
CA ILE A 424 2.75 -8.07 -3.97
C ILE A 424 3.08 -9.46 -4.49
N THR A 425 2.16 -10.40 -4.27
CA THR A 425 2.36 -11.81 -4.61
C THR A 425 1.16 -12.39 -5.38
N PRO A 426 0.87 -11.91 -6.59
CA PRO A 426 -0.30 -12.36 -7.35
C PRO A 426 -0.29 -13.87 -7.62
N LEU A 427 0.88 -14.47 -7.78
CA LEU A 427 1.03 -15.93 -7.95
C LEU A 427 0.65 -16.68 -6.66
N PHE A 428 1.01 -16.15 -5.50
CA PHE A 428 0.58 -16.71 -4.22
C PHE A 428 -0.94 -16.62 -4.06
N TRP A 429 -1.55 -15.50 -4.47
CA TRP A 429 -3.00 -15.38 -4.44
C TRP A 429 -3.67 -16.42 -5.36
N SER A 430 -3.12 -16.67 -6.56
CA SER A 430 -3.62 -17.74 -7.45
C SER A 430 -3.51 -19.13 -6.81
N PHE A 431 -2.47 -19.36 -5.99
CA PHE A 431 -2.37 -20.59 -5.20
C PHE A 431 -3.47 -20.66 -4.12
N VAL A 432 -3.75 -19.56 -3.39
CA VAL A 432 -4.82 -19.52 -2.38
C VAL A 432 -6.18 -19.80 -3.02
N GLU A 433 -6.50 -19.15 -4.15
CA GLU A 433 -7.73 -19.40 -4.90
C GLU A 433 -7.87 -20.87 -5.30
N TYR A 434 -6.79 -21.49 -5.74
CA TYR A 434 -6.80 -22.91 -6.07
C TYR A 434 -6.98 -23.78 -4.82
N ALA A 435 -6.23 -23.56 -3.76
CA ALA A 435 -6.26 -24.37 -2.54
C ALA A 435 -7.67 -24.40 -1.92
N VAL A 436 -8.40 -23.27 -1.93
CA VAL A 436 -9.77 -23.19 -1.44
C VAL A 436 -10.74 -24.06 -2.27
N THR A 437 -10.46 -24.35 -3.52
CA THR A 437 -11.31 -25.20 -4.36
C THR A 437 -11.03 -26.69 -4.24
N GLN A 438 -9.87 -27.06 -3.68
CA GLN A 438 -9.44 -28.45 -3.59
C GLN A 438 -10.11 -29.18 -2.43
N PRO A 439 -10.16 -30.53 -2.47
CA PRO A 439 -10.61 -31.33 -1.33
C PRO A 439 -9.75 -31.10 -0.07
N GLU A 440 -10.33 -31.37 1.10
CA GLU A 440 -9.68 -31.13 2.41
C GLU A 440 -8.32 -31.87 2.55
N GLU A 441 -8.24 -33.06 1.96
CA GLU A 441 -7.03 -33.91 1.97
C GLU A 441 -5.83 -33.24 1.26
N PHE A 442 -6.10 -32.30 0.34
CA PHE A 442 -5.05 -31.51 -0.29
C PHE A 442 -4.37 -30.57 0.74
N ALA A 443 -5.19 -29.86 1.51
CA ALA A 443 -4.69 -28.95 2.55
C ALA A 443 -3.97 -29.72 3.67
N GLU A 444 -4.52 -30.85 4.11
CA GLU A 444 -3.93 -31.72 5.12
C GLU A 444 -2.53 -32.22 4.72
N ARG A 445 -2.39 -32.72 3.50
CA ARG A 445 -1.09 -33.17 2.98
C ARG A 445 -0.08 -32.03 2.89
N LEU A 446 -0.52 -30.87 2.43
CA LEU A 446 0.37 -29.71 2.28
C LEU A 446 0.79 -29.15 3.64
N LEU A 447 -0.13 -29.06 4.60
CA LEU A 447 0.18 -28.66 5.98
C LEU A 447 1.17 -29.63 6.63
N THR A 448 0.97 -30.92 6.45
CA THR A 448 1.89 -31.95 6.96
C THR A 448 3.29 -31.79 6.35
N ASN A 449 3.38 -31.52 5.05
CA ASN A 449 4.67 -31.27 4.38
C ASN A 449 5.34 -29.98 4.90
N LEU A 450 4.56 -28.91 5.04
CA LEU A 450 5.04 -27.62 5.57
C LEU A 450 5.55 -27.76 7.01
N THR A 451 4.76 -28.34 7.89
CA THR A 451 5.13 -28.51 9.30
C THR A 451 6.33 -29.45 9.48
N ASN A 452 6.43 -30.52 8.68
CA ASN A 452 7.59 -31.42 8.72
C ASN A 452 8.89 -30.78 8.24
N ARG A 453 8.83 -29.87 7.26
CA ARG A 453 10.02 -29.19 6.70
C ARG A 453 10.36 -27.89 7.38
N CYS A 454 9.35 -27.12 7.72
CA CYS A 454 9.51 -25.74 8.16
C CYS A 454 9.12 -25.52 9.64
N GLY A 455 8.55 -26.55 10.32
CA GLY A 455 7.94 -26.34 11.63
C GLY A 455 6.64 -25.53 11.52
N ASP A 456 6.24 -24.90 12.63
CA ASP A 456 4.95 -24.21 12.75
C ASP A 456 5.03 -22.68 12.63
N VAL A 457 6.22 -22.11 12.35
CA VAL A 457 6.47 -20.65 12.40
C VAL A 457 6.98 -20.07 11.07
N ALA A 458 7.18 -20.85 10.00
CA ALA A 458 7.91 -20.39 8.83
C ALA A 458 7.00 -19.99 7.66
N LYS A 459 7.08 -18.72 7.18
CA LYS A 459 6.14 -18.17 6.19
C LYS A 459 6.74 -17.26 5.12
N ASP A 460 8.06 -17.11 5.07
CA ASP A 460 8.68 -16.33 4.01
C ASP A 460 8.41 -16.94 2.66
N ARG A 461 8.14 -16.08 1.68
CA ARG A 461 7.73 -16.47 0.32
C ARG A 461 8.70 -15.90 -0.70
N ALA A 462 9.07 -16.70 -1.68
CA ALA A 462 9.84 -16.23 -2.81
C ALA A 462 9.42 -16.93 -4.11
N ILE A 463 9.65 -16.23 -5.22
CA ILE A 463 9.54 -16.81 -6.56
C ILE A 463 10.96 -17.05 -7.05
N ILE A 464 11.29 -18.31 -7.30
CA ILE A 464 12.53 -18.72 -7.92
C ILE A 464 12.32 -18.65 -9.43
N ASP A 465 12.95 -17.71 -10.09
CA ASP A 465 12.95 -17.60 -11.54
C ASP A 465 14.17 -18.34 -12.10
N LEU A 466 13.92 -19.44 -12.83
CA LEU A 466 14.97 -20.29 -13.43
C LEU A 466 15.47 -19.76 -14.78
N SER A 467 15.11 -18.52 -15.14
CA SER A 467 15.65 -17.83 -16.32
C SER A 467 17.14 -17.50 -16.17
N ALA A 468 17.77 -17.18 -17.29
CA ALA A 468 19.17 -16.75 -17.32
C ALA A 468 19.46 -15.50 -16.47
N ALA A 469 18.46 -14.65 -16.27
CA ALA A 469 18.56 -13.44 -15.45
C ALA A 469 18.33 -13.73 -13.97
N GLY A 470 17.33 -14.55 -13.62
CA GLY A 470 16.95 -14.84 -12.24
C GLY A 470 17.87 -15.82 -11.54
N SER A 471 18.28 -16.90 -12.23
CA SER A 471 19.09 -17.99 -11.66
C SER A 471 20.19 -18.45 -12.64
N PRO A 472 21.21 -17.64 -12.90
CA PRO A 472 22.17 -17.88 -13.99
C PRO A 472 22.93 -19.20 -13.87
N ALA A 473 23.23 -19.69 -12.67
CA ALA A 473 23.93 -20.97 -12.49
C ALA A 473 23.01 -22.15 -12.74
N LEU A 474 21.80 -22.13 -12.19
CA LEU A 474 20.79 -23.16 -12.42
C LEU A 474 20.34 -23.21 -13.87
N HIS A 475 20.13 -22.05 -14.51
CA HIS A 475 19.77 -21.99 -15.93
C HIS A 475 20.82 -22.65 -16.81
N ARG A 476 22.11 -22.33 -16.61
CA ARG A 476 23.21 -23.02 -17.36
C ARG A 476 23.24 -24.51 -17.14
N TRP A 477 22.93 -24.98 -15.92
CA TRP A 477 22.85 -26.40 -15.63
C TRP A 477 21.69 -27.07 -16.36
N LEU A 478 20.49 -26.45 -16.29
CA LEU A 478 19.25 -26.98 -16.89
C LEU A 478 19.28 -27.08 -18.42
N LEU A 479 20.14 -26.32 -19.11
CA LEU A 479 20.36 -26.46 -20.56
C LEU A 479 21.00 -27.79 -20.95
N HIS A 480 21.63 -28.50 -20.00
CA HIS A 480 22.43 -29.68 -20.29
C HIS A 480 22.08 -30.91 -19.44
N ALA A 481 21.31 -30.75 -18.38
CA ALA A 481 20.96 -31.79 -17.43
C ALA A 481 19.61 -31.52 -16.78
N GLU A 482 18.99 -32.57 -16.29
CA GLU A 482 17.73 -32.47 -15.53
C GLU A 482 17.99 -32.19 -14.06
N LEU A 483 17.06 -31.49 -13.43
CA LEU A 483 17.00 -31.19 -12.01
C LEU A 483 15.57 -31.36 -11.52
N THR A 484 15.38 -32.01 -10.37
CA THR A 484 14.06 -32.13 -9.75
C THR A 484 13.82 -31.01 -8.73
N ILE A 485 12.55 -30.74 -8.38
CA ILE A 485 12.19 -29.82 -7.30
C ILE A 485 12.88 -30.22 -5.99
N GLY A 486 12.90 -31.52 -5.69
CA GLY A 486 13.55 -32.00 -4.49
C GLY A 486 15.07 -31.77 -4.46
N GLN A 487 15.74 -31.77 -5.61
CA GLN A 487 17.14 -31.40 -5.73
C GLN A 487 17.32 -29.87 -5.66
N LEU A 488 16.44 -29.11 -6.30
CA LEU A 488 16.43 -27.64 -6.23
C LEU A 488 16.35 -27.15 -4.79
N LEU A 489 15.54 -27.80 -3.96
CA LEU A 489 15.34 -27.48 -2.55
C LEU A 489 16.27 -28.25 -1.60
N ALA A 490 17.34 -28.88 -2.11
CA ALA A 490 18.38 -29.48 -1.28
C ALA A 490 19.32 -28.38 -0.71
N ASN A 491 19.88 -28.66 0.47
CA ASN A 491 20.84 -27.75 1.09
C ASN A 491 22.14 -27.70 0.27
N PRO A 492 22.61 -26.52 -0.16
CA PRO A 492 23.86 -26.40 -0.93
C PRO A 492 25.12 -26.82 -0.17
N ASP A 493 25.07 -26.89 1.16
CA ASP A 493 26.19 -27.35 2.00
C ASP A 493 26.11 -28.86 2.31
N ASP A 494 24.90 -29.42 2.33
CA ASP A 494 24.63 -30.83 2.61
C ASP A 494 23.43 -31.33 1.78
N ARG A 495 23.71 -31.90 0.62
CA ARG A 495 22.70 -32.33 -0.35
C ARG A 495 21.69 -33.35 0.22
N ASP A 496 22.08 -34.14 1.20
CA ASP A 496 21.24 -35.19 1.79
C ASP A 496 20.18 -34.55 2.74
N SER A 497 20.39 -33.33 3.17
CA SER A 497 19.42 -32.51 3.90
C SER A 497 18.61 -31.62 2.96
N LYS A 498 17.35 -31.35 3.35
CA LYS A 498 16.47 -30.44 2.62
C LYS A 498 16.49 -29.07 3.27
N LEU A 499 16.42 -28.04 2.45
CA LEU A 499 16.10 -26.70 2.95
C LEU A 499 14.70 -26.70 3.56
N PRO A 500 14.44 -25.89 4.60
CA PRO A 500 13.10 -25.73 5.17
C PRO A 500 12.23 -24.86 4.25
N LEU A 501 12.00 -25.37 3.07
CA LEU A 501 11.24 -24.76 1.99
C LEU A 501 10.31 -25.80 1.36
N VAL A 502 9.12 -25.36 0.97
CA VAL A 502 8.13 -26.16 0.25
C VAL A 502 7.73 -25.43 -1.03
N ALA A 503 7.69 -26.12 -2.15
CA ALA A 503 7.17 -25.58 -3.40
C ALA A 503 5.64 -25.62 -3.39
N LEU A 504 5.03 -24.43 -3.47
CA LEU A 504 3.57 -24.29 -3.55
C LEU A 504 3.07 -24.40 -4.99
N MET A 505 3.83 -23.87 -5.95
CA MET A 505 3.42 -23.83 -7.35
C MET A 505 4.63 -23.77 -8.27
N LEU A 506 4.55 -24.49 -9.39
CA LEU A 506 5.47 -24.40 -10.52
C LEU A 506 4.72 -23.75 -11.69
N ILE A 507 5.32 -22.76 -12.31
CA ILE A 507 4.79 -22.08 -13.49
C ILE A 507 5.68 -22.44 -14.68
N ARG A 508 5.08 -23.08 -15.68
CA ARG A 508 5.73 -23.53 -16.92
C ARG A 508 4.96 -23.05 -18.12
N ASN A 509 5.56 -22.22 -18.96
CA ASN A 509 4.92 -21.67 -20.16
C ASN A 509 3.56 -20.97 -19.86
N GLY A 510 3.42 -20.37 -18.66
CA GLY A 510 2.18 -19.74 -18.22
C GLY A 510 1.12 -20.71 -17.65
N GLU A 511 1.37 -22.01 -17.63
CA GLU A 511 0.53 -22.98 -16.94
C GLU A 511 0.95 -23.13 -15.48
N HIS A 512 -0.02 -23.23 -14.58
CA HIS A 512 0.19 -23.35 -13.14
C HIS A 512 0.05 -24.82 -12.71
N ILE A 513 1.10 -25.39 -12.14
CA ILE A 513 1.12 -26.73 -11.54
C ILE A 513 1.20 -26.54 -10.02
N TYR A 514 0.11 -26.86 -9.32
CA TYR A 514 -0.02 -26.61 -7.90
C TYR A 514 0.48 -27.78 -7.06
N ALA A 515 1.15 -27.48 -5.94
CA ALA A 515 1.78 -28.41 -5.01
C ALA A 515 2.60 -29.50 -5.76
N PRO A 516 3.58 -29.09 -6.57
CA PRO A 516 4.36 -30.03 -7.36
C PRO A 516 5.13 -30.99 -6.45
N ASP A 517 5.23 -32.26 -6.88
CA ASP A 517 5.98 -33.28 -6.16
C ASP A 517 7.50 -33.02 -6.24
N ASP A 518 8.24 -33.43 -5.22
CA ASP A 518 9.72 -33.33 -5.18
C ASP A 518 10.42 -34.08 -6.35
N THR A 519 9.77 -35.08 -6.95
CA THR A 519 10.29 -35.82 -8.09
C THR A 519 10.08 -35.13 -9.43
N MET A 520 9.23 -34.08 -9.46
CA MET A 520 8.96 -33.35 -10.68
C MET A 520 10.21 -32.61 -11.17
N THR A 521 10.53 -32.78 -12.46
CA THR A 521 11.66 -32.09 -13.10
C THR A 521 11.30 -30.62 -13.39
N VAL A 522 12.27 -29.73 -13.19
CA VAL A 522 12.19 -28.34 -13.60
C VAL A 522 12.91 -28.11 -14.93
N THR A 523 12.50 -27.12 -15.69
CA THR A 523 13.07 -26.76 -16.99
C THR A 523 13.59 -25.31 -16.96
N PRO A 524 14.46 -24.92 -17.91
CA PRO A 524 14.85 -23.52 -18.07
C PRO A 524 13.61 -22.63 -18.21
N ASP A 525 13.66 -21.44 -17.63
CA ASP A 525 12.59 -20.42 -17.62
C ASP A 525 11.33 -20.79 -16.81
N ASP A 526 11.29 -21.93 -16.12
CA ASP A 526 10.26 -22.19 -15.11
C ASP A 526 10.36 -21.20 -13.95
N GLN A 527 9.22 -20.92 -13.31
CA GLN A 527 9.16 -20.17 -12.06
C GLN A 527 8.58 -21.06 -10.97
N VAL A 528 9.19 -21.06 -9.79
CA VAL A 528 8.74 -21.87 -8.65
C VAL A 528 8.40 -20.95 -7.49
N LEU A 529 7.14 -20.95 -7.05
CA LEU A 529 6.71 -20.28 -5.83
C LEU A 529 7.04 -21.20 -4.64
N VAL A 530 7.88 -20.73 -3.74
CA VAL A 530 8.27 -21.45 -2.52
C VAL A 530 7.87 -20.67 -1.28
N VAL A 531 7.67 -21.41 -0.18
CA VAL A 531 7.40 -20.88 1.16
C VAL A 531 8.24 -21.62 2.18
N GLY A 532 8.69 -20.95 3.23
CA GLY A 532 9.43 -21.55 4.33
C GLY A 532 10.22 -20.55 5.17
N HIS A 533 11.34 -20.98 5.72
CA HIS A 533 12.20 -20.13 6.55
C HIS A 533 13.06 -19.17 5.72
N HIS A 534 13.28 -17.97 6.26
CA HIS A 534 14.14 -16.96 5.65
C HIS A 534 15.54 -17.49 5.29
N TRP A 535 16.19 -18.17 6.25
CA TRP A 535 17.53 -18.74 5.99
C TRP A 535 17.54 -19.79 4.88
N GLY A 536 16.44 -20.51 4.67
CA GLY A 536 16.29 -21.44 3.55
C GLY A 536 16.27 -20.72 2.20
N LEU A 537 15.60 -19.57 2.15
CA LEU A 537 15.60 -18.71 0.96
C LEU A 537 16.98 -18.13 0.68
N GLU A 538 17.69 -17.67 1.72
CA GLU A 538 19.08 -17.17 1.58
C GLU A 538 20.04 -18.27 1.07
N ALA A 539 19.94 -19.49 1.62
CA ALA A 539 20.74 -20.61 1.16
C ALA A 539 20.44 -20.97 -0.30
N LEU A 540 19.17 -20.85 -0.72
CA LEU A 540 18.76 -21.08 -2.10
C LEU A 540 19.36 -20.05 -3.07
N VAL A 541 19.54 -18.80 -2.66
CA VAL A 541 20.25 -17.77 -3.46
C VAL A 541 21.67 -18.24 -3.82
N GLN A 542 22.38 -18.90 -2.90
CA GLN A 542 23.69 -19.46 -3.20
C GLN A 542 23.62 -20.46 -4.37
N THR A 543 22.60 -21.31 -4.41
CA THR A 543 22.39 -22.27 -5.51
C THR A 543 22.06 -21.58 -6.83
N GLN A 544 21.30 -20.49 -6.81
CA GLN A 544 20.93 -19.73 -8.02
C GLN A 544 22.14 -19.10 -8.73
N PHE A 545 23.14 -18.66 -7.96
CA PHE A 545 24.26 -17.87 -8.49
C PHE A 545 25.61 -18.61 -8.51
N SER A 546 25.78 -19.71 -7.76
CA SER A 546 27.00 -20.50 -7.72
C SER A 546 26.91 -21.75 -8.59
N ASP A 547 27.72 -21.81 -9.64
CA ASP A 547 27.81 -23.05 -10.47
C ASP A 547 28.30 -24.27 -9.68
N ALA A 548 29.10 -24.06 -8.61
CA ALA A 548 29.59 -25.18 -7.79
C ALA A 548 28.46 -25.76 -6.96
N SER A 549 27.61 -24.90 -6.37
CA SER A 549 26.44 -25.31 -5.60
C SER A 549 25.41 -25.99 -6.52
N ALA A 550 25.13 -25.42 -7.69
CA ALA A 550 24.23 -26.01 -8.67
C ALA A 550 24.69 -27.41 -9.12
N GLU A 551 25.99 -27.59 -9.40
CA GLU A 551 26.56 -28.89 -9.74
C GLU A 551 26.49 -29.88 -8.57
N TYR A 552 26.75 -29.41 -7.34
CA TYR A 552 26.72 -30.24 -6.14
C TYR A 552 25.31 -30.75 -5.82
N ILE A 553 24.29 -29.90 -5.81
CA ILE A 553 22.92 -30.37 -5.55
C ILE A 553 22.43 -31.37 -6.61
N ALA A 554 22.82 -31.17 -7.86
CA ALA A 554 22.42 -32.04 -8.96
C ALA A 554 23.15 -33.39 -8.95
N THR A 555 24.49 -33.41 -8.75
CA THR A 555 25.32 -34.58 -8.92
C THR A 555 25.86 -35.22 -7.63
N GLY A 556 25.85 -34.48 -6.51
CA GLY A 556 26.48 -34.85 -5.25
C GLY A 556 28.00 -34.68 -5.25
N VAL A 557 28.59 -34.11 -6.30
CA VAL A 557 30.04 -33.93 -6.41
C VAL A 557 30.43 -32.50 -6.07
N GLN A 558 31.15 -32.30 -4.97
CA GLN A 558 31.70 -31.01 -4.62
C GLN A 558 32.79 -30.59 -5.62
N VAL A 559 32.60 -29.41 -6.20
CA VAL A 559 33.51 -28.80 -7.18
C VAL A 559 34.05 -27.48 -6.62
N PRO A 560 35.33 -27.16 -6.79
CA PRO A 560 35.85 -25.88 -6.34
C PRO A 560 35.15 -24.69 -7.02
N GLU A 561 34.92 -23.63 -6.31
CA GLU A 561 34.27 -22.42 -6.85
C GLU A 561 35.11 -21.69 -7.90
N THR A 562 36.42 -21.70 -7.77
CA THR A 562 37.33 -20.95 -8.66
C THR A 562 37.55 -21.67 -10.01
N TRP A 563 37.46 -20.89 -11.10
CA TRP A 563 37.67 -21.38 -12.48
C TRP A 563 39.00 -22.14 -12.67
N VAL A 564 40.08 -21.71 -12.02
CA VAL A 564 41.41 -22.33 -12.08
C VAL A 564 41.35 -23.74 -11.55
N TRP A 565 40.77 -23.97 -10.38
CA TRP A 565 40.66 -25.30 -9.76
C TRP A 565 39.67 -26.21 -10.48
N ARG A 566 38.61 -25.68 -11.08
CA ARG A 566 37.69 -26.43 -11.94
C ARG A 566 38.41 -26.99 -13.17
N ARG A 567 39.26 -26.18 -13.81
CA ARG A 567 40.02 -26.59 -15.00
C ARG A 567 41.05 -27.69 -14.67
N LEU A 568 41.72 -27.58 -13.53
CA LEU A 568 42.66 -28.59 -13.04
C LEU A 568 41.97 -29.92 -12.68
N ASN A 569 40.78 -29.87 -12.07
CA ASN A 569 40.03 -31.08 -11.75
C ASN A 569 39.43 -31.78 -12.99
N ARG A 570 38.99 -31.05 -14.00
CA ARG A 570 38.55 -31.63 -15.28
C ARG A 570 39.67 -32.35 -16.01
N SER A 571 40.89 -31.88 -15.93
CA SER A 571 42.07 -32.58 -16.52
C SER A 571 42.40 -33.88 -15.78
N LYS A 572 42.25 -33.92 -14.47
CA LYS A 572 42.45 -35.13 -13.65
C LYS A 572 41.37 -36.20 -13.86
N ARG A 573 40.13 -35.82 -14.16
CA ARG A 573 39.04 -36.77 -14.47
C ARG A 573 39.19 -37.40 -15.84
N ARG A 574 39.74 -36.71 -16.84
CA ARG A 574 40.02 -37.27 -18.17
C ARG A 574 41.17 -38.30 -18.18
N SER A 575 41.99 -38.29 -17.16
CA SER A 575 43.15 -39.19 -17.03
C SER A 575 42.91 -40.47 -16.21
N ARG A 576 41.69 -40.69 -15.65
CA ARG A 576 41.32 -41.96 -15.02
C ARG A 576 40.82 -42.95 -16.08
N PRO A 577 41.47 -44.10 -16.28
CA PRO A 577 41.01 -45.13 -17.19
C PRO A 577 39.68 -45.72 -16.71
N ARG A 578 38.72 -45.87 -17.63
CA ARG A 578 37.48 -46.63 -17.38
C ARG A 578 37.84 -48.02 -16.91
N GLN A 579 37.55 -48.38 -15.67
CA GLN A 579 37.54 -49.77 -15.25
C GLN A 579 36.46 -50.53 -16.03
N PRO A 580 36.75 -51.70 -16.63
CA PRO A 580 35.75 -52.53 -17.28
C PRO A 580 34.81 -53.09 -16.22
N VAL A 581 33.50 -52.91 -16.45
CA VAL A 581 32.46 -53.61 -15.70
C VAL A 581 32.52 -55.06 -16.09
N GLY A 582 32.89 -55.93 -15.13
CA GLY A 582 32.77 -57.39 -15.22
C GLY A 582 31.40 -57.83 -14.73
#